data_932e68b80d3d3d045acfdbb1a2eeb765
#
_entry.id   932e68b80d3d3d045acfdbb1a2eeb765
#
_cell.length_a   1.000
_cell.length_b   1.000
_cell.length_c   1.000
_cell.angle_alpha   90.00
_cell.angle_beta   90.00
_cell.angle_gamma   90.00
#
_symmetry.space_group_name_H-M   'P 1'
#
loop_
_entity.id
_entity.type
_entity.pdbx_description
1 polymer ?
#
loop_
_entity_poly.entity_id
_entity_poly.type
_entity_poly.pdbx_seq_one_letter_code
_entity_poly.pdbx_strand_id
1 'polypeptide(L)'
;VSERLVLLLSGPNLNLLGEREPEIYGSDSLAHHVATAVETAAASGLVVEHLQSNHEGDLVDAIHAARGRAAAIIINPAALTHYAWSLHDALATFDGPVVELHLSNPNAREAWRHTSVVSPVATGTIAGFGGFGYRLAVEAVIHLLSP
;
A
#
# COMPACT_ATOMS: atom_id res chain seq x y z
N VAL A 1 21.19 16.56 1.68
CA VAL A 1 19.91 16.06 2.18
C VAL A 1 19.78 14.59 1.81
N SER A 2 19.63 13.73 2.79
CA SER A 2 19.43 12.31 2.53
C SER A 2 18.01 12.07 2.00
N GLU A 3 17.91 11.22 0.99
CA GLU A 3 16.64 10.78 0.45
C GLU A 3 15.91 9.90 1.48
N ARG A 4 14.61 10.11 1.62
CA ARG A 4 13.79 9.34 2.56
C ARG A 4 13.07 8.22 1.80
N LEU A 5 13.16 7.02 2.33
CA LEU A 5 12.59 5.83 1.71
C LEU A 5 11.13 5.63 2.12
N VAL A 6 10.29 5.36 1.13
CA VAL A 6 8.91 4.89 1.32
C VAL A 6 8.82 3.47 0.78
N LEU A 7 8.43 2.53 1.62
CA LEU A 7 8.19 1.15 1.19
C LEU A 7 6.75 1.04 0.68
N LEU A 8 6.60 0.63 -0.58
CA LEU A 8 5.31 0.37 -1.22
C LEU A 8 5.13 -1.14 -1.37
N LEU A 9 4.15 -1.69 -0.66
CA LEU A 9 3.84 -3.12 -0.68
C LEU A 9 2.54 -3.39 -1.42
N SER A 10 2.58 -4.38 -2.28
CA SER A 10 1.42 -4.83 -3.08
C SER A 10 1.20 -6.33 -2.85
N GLY A 11 0.01 -6.68 -2.42
CA GLY A 11 -0.36 -8.03 -2.01
C GLY A 11 -0.82 -8.94 -3.15
N PRO A 12 -1.47 -10.05 -2.79
CA PRO A 12 -1.85 -11.11 -3.74
C PRO A 12 -2.70 -10.63 -4.90
N ASN A 13 -2.44 -11.17 -6.05
CA ASN A 13 -3.14 -10.96 -7.32
C ASN A 13 -2.94 -9.56 -7.94
N LEU A 14 -2.25 -8.64 -7.28
CA LEU A 14 -1.99 -7.32 -7.85
C LEU A 14 -1.03 -7.37 -9.04
N ASN A 15 -0.27 -8.45 -9.17
CA ASN A 15 0.52 -8.72 -10.37
C ASN A 15 -0.33 -8.90 -11.64
N LEU A 16 -1.64 -9.16 -11.47
CA LEU A 16 -2.59 -9.35 -12.58
C LEU A 16 -3.42 -8.08 -12.87
N LEU A 17 -3.08 -6.94 -12.28
CA LEU A 17 -3.77 -5.69 -12.59
C LEU A 17 -3.67 -5.37 -14.09
N GLY A 18 -4.81 -4.93 -14.64
CA GLY A 18 -4.98 -4.71 -16.08
C GLY A 18 -5.55 -5.91 -16.81
N GLU A 19 -5.41 -7.10 -16.25
CA GLU A 19 -5.90 -8.36 -16.85
C GLU A 19 -7.10 -8.91 -16.08
N ARG A 20 -7.14 -8.70 -14.75
CA ARG A 20 -8.15 -9.26 -13.87
C ARG A 20 -9.24 -8.21 -13.57
N GLU A 21 -10.51 -8.57 -13.86
CA GLU A 21 -11.70 -7.77 -13.51
C GLU A 21 -11.48 -6.25 -13.70
N PRO A 22 -11.17 -5.78 -14.93
CA PRO A 22 -10.85 -4.36 -15.16
C PRO A 22 -11.98 -3.41 -14.80
N GLU A 23 -13.23 -3.87 -14.81
CA GLU A 23 -14.39 -3.09 -14.38
C GLU A 23 -14.36 -2.76 -12.87
N ILE A 24 -13.59 -3.50 -12.07
CA ILE A 24 -13.43 -3.28 -10.62
C ILE A 24 -12.11 -2.57 -10.33
N TYR A 25 -11.01 -3.05 -10.92
CA TYR A 25 -9.65 -2.64 -10.56
C TYR A 25 -9.00 -1.70 -11.59
N GLY A 26 -9.66 -1.46 -12.73
CA GLY A 26 -9.10 -0.66 -13.81
C GLY A 26 -8.26 -1.49 -14.79
N SER A 27 -7.88 -0.87 -15.91
CA SER A 27 -7.16 -1.53 -17.01
C SER A 27 -5.65 -1.28 -17.01
N ASP A 28 -5.14 -0.40 -16.14
CA ASP A 28 -3.72 -0.14 -16.05
C ASP A 28 -3.00 -1.20 -15.24
N SER A 29 -1.74 -1.46 -15.58
CA SER A 29 -0.92 -2.45 -14.89
C SER A 29 -0.41 -1.94 -13.55
N LEU A 30 0.02 -2.88 -12.70
CA LEU A 30 0.69 -2.52 -11.44
C LEU A 30 1.96 -1.69 -11.71
N ALA A 31 2.74 -2.07 -12.74
CA ALA A 31 3.94 -1.31 -13.10
C ALA A 31 3.64 0.15 -13.43
N HIS A 32 2.51 0.42 -14.10
CA HIS A 32 2.07 1.78 -14.37
C HIS A 32 1.79 2.56 -13.07
N HIS A 33 1.09 1.95 -12.13
CA HIS A 33 0.77 2.59 -10.85
C HIS A 33 2.01 2.82 -9.99
N VAL A 34 2.93 1.85 -9.98
CA VAL A 34 4.21 2.00 -9.28
C VAL A 34 5.03 3.15 -9.86
N ALA A 35 5.07 3.26 -11.20
CA ALA A 35 5.77 4.37 -11.86
C ALA A 35 5.17 5.73 -11.45
N THR A 36 3.85 5.83 -11.38
CA THR A 36 3.17 7.04 -10.90
C THR A 36 3.57 7.37 -9.46
N ALA A 37 3.61 6.36 -8.59
CA ALA A 37 4.02 6.55 -7.20
C ALA A 37 5.48 7.04 -7.10
N VAL A 38 6.38 6.42 -7.84
CA VAL A 38 7.80 6.80 -7.88
C VAL A 38 7.95 8.26 -8.31
N GLU A 39 7.28 8.64 -9.39
CA GLU A 39 7.33 10.00 -9.94
C GLU A 39 6.77 11.04 -8.97
N THR A 40 5.61 10.74 -8.36
CA THR A 40 4.98 11.62 -7.39
C THR A 40 5.88 11.83 -6.17
N ALA A 41 6.48 10.76 -5.67
CA ALA A 41 7.38 10.79 -4.52
C ALA A 41 8.67 11.58 -4.80
N ALA A 42 9.24 11.40 -6.00
CA ALA A 42 10.49 12.05 -6.39
C ALA A 42 10.38 13.57 -6.34
N ALA A 43 9.22 14.13 -6.70
CA ALA A 43 8.99 15.56 -6.67
C ALA A 43 9.12 16.16 -5.26
N SER A 44 9.03 15.34 -4.21
CA SER A 44 9.18 15.76 -2.81
C SER A 44 10.41 15.15 -2.13
N GLY A 45 11.35 14.63 -2.90
CA GLY A 45 12.59 14.08 -2.37
C GLY A 45 12.45 12.71 -1.70
N LEU A 46 11.38 11.97 -2.03
CA LEU A 46 11.17 10.63 -1.51
C LEU A 46 11.54 9.58 -2.55
N VAL A 47 12.08 8.47 -2.08
CA VAL A 47 12.41 7.31 -2.90
C VAL A 47 11.43 6.19 -2.57
N VAL A 48 10.81 5.59 -3.58
CA VAL A 48 9.91 4.47 -3.40
C VAL A 48 10.63 3.16 -3.72
N GLU A 49 10.56 2.22 -2.79
CA GLU A 49 10.97 0.85 -3.00
C GLU A 49 9.71 -0.02 -3.01
N HIS A 50 9.52 -0.82 -4.04
CA HIS A 50 8.30 -1.59 -4.25
C HIS A 50 8.54 -3.09 -4.17
N LEU A 51 7.65 -3.80 -3.51
CA LEU A 51 7.57 -5.27 -3.52
C LEU A 51 6.13 -5.69 -3.75
N GLN A 52 5.91 -6.58 -4.71
CA GLN A 52 4.65 -7.30 -4.88
C GLN A 52 4.88 -8.76 -4.53
N SER A 53 4.00 -9.36 -3.76
CA SER A 53 4.05 -10.79 -3.47
C SER A 53 2.64 -11.35 -3.25
N ASN A 54 2.47 -12.60 -3.64
CA ASN A 54 1.27 -13.40 -3.34
C ASN A 54 1.39 -14.11 -1.98
N HIS A 55 2.51 -13.96 -1.29
CA HIS A 55 2.79 -14.64 -0.04
C HIS A 55 2.80 -13.66 1.13
N GLU A 56 1.97 -13.92 2.13
CA GLU A 56 1.87 -13.08 3.32
C GLU A 56 3.22 -12.91 4.01
N GLY A 57 4.00 -14.00 4.15
CA GLY A 57 5.31 -13.98 4.80
C GLY A 57 6.31 -13.03 4.13
N ASP A 58 6.26 -12.91 2.80
CA ASP A 58 7.14 -11.99 2.08
C ASP A 58 6.86 -10.54 2.48
N LEU A 59 5.59 -10.20 2.65
CA LEU A 59 5.20 -8.86 3.09
C LEU A 59 5.60 -8.60 4.53
N VAL A 60 5.44 -9.58 5.41
CA VAL A 60 5.89 -9.51 6.80
C VAL A 60 7.40 -9.27 6.86
N ASP A 61 8.17 -10.05 6.12
CA ASP A 61 9.64 -9.90 6.08
C ASP A 61 10.06 -8.53 5.55
N ALA A 62 9.36 -8.02 4.53
CA ALA A 62 9.64 -6.69 3.99
C ALA A 62 9.40 -5.58 5.02
N ILE A 63 8.33 -5.70 5.81
CA ILE A 63 8.03 -4.77 6.89
C ILE A 63 9.13 -4.81 7.96
N HIS A 64 9.56 -6.00 8.35
CA HIS A 64 10.65 -6.15 9.32
C HIS A 64 11.94 -5.50 8.80
N ALA A 65 12.27 -5.71 7.54
CA ALA A 65 13.45 -5.12 6.92
C ALA A 65 13.37 -3.58 6.80
N ALA A 66 12.15 -3.03 6.77
CA ALA A 66 11.95 -1.59 6.67
C ALA A 66 12.14 -0.86 8.01
N ARG A 67 12.09 -1.58 9.12
CA ARG A 67 12.23 -0.98 10.46
C ARG A 67 13.59 -0.29 10.59
N GLY A 68 13.57 0.98 11.03
CA GLY A 68 14.79 1.79 11.16
C GLY A 68 15.37 2.25 9.81
N ARG A 69 14.76 1.91 8.69
CA ARG A 69 15.25 2.22 7.35
C ARG A 69 14.27 3.05 6.54
N ALA A 70 13.00 2.68 6.52
CA ALA A 70 11.97 3.41 5.79
C ALA A 70 11.30 4.47 6.67
N ALA A 71 10.91 5.58 6.05
CA ALA A 71 10.20 6.66 6.73
C ALA A 71 8.70 6.40 6.81
N ALA A 72 8.15 5.65 5.85
CA ALA A 72 6.73 5.33 5.80
C ALA A 72 6.50 4.05 5.01
N ILE A 73 5.32 3.46 5.19
CA ILE A 73 4.85 2.30 4.41
C ILE A 73 3.51 2.67 3.77
N ILE A 74 3.39 2.36 2.48
CA ILE A 74 2.10 2.31 1.77
C ILE A 74 1.86 0.83 1.48
N ILE A 75 0.71 0.32 1.87
CA ILE A 75 0.38 -1.09 1.63
C ILE A 75 -0.99 -1.23 0.99
N ASN A 76 -1.02 -1.91 -0.16
CA ASN A 76 -2.24 -2.47 -0.72
C ASN A 76 -2.21 -3.97 -0.43
N PRO A 77 -2.81 -4.42 0.68
CA PRO A 77 -2.71 -5.81 1.10
C PRO A 77 -3.61 -6.75 0.30
N ALA A 78 -4.44 -6.20 -0.60
CA ALA A 78 -5.46 -6.95 -1.32
C ALA A 78 -6.36 -7.71 -0.33
N ALA A 79 -6.73 -8.96 -0.63
CA ALA A 79 -7.63 -9.72 0.24
C ALA A 79 -7.02 -10.08 1.60
N LEU A 80 -5.70 -10.00 1.75
CA LEU A 80 -5.05 -10.22 3.06
C LEU A 80 -5.54 -9.25 4.13
N THR A 81 -6.02 -8.08 3.73
CA THR A 81 -6.55 -7.08 4.67
C THR A 81 -7.69 -7.62 5.53
N HIS A 82 -8.41 -8.64 5.03
CA HIS A 82 -9.60 -9.15 5.71
C HIS A 82 -9.32 -10.19 6.78
N TYR A 83 -8.10 -10.79 6.82
CA TYR A 83 -7.82 -11.90 7.73
C TYR A 83 -6.35 -12.08 8.14
N ALA A 84 -5.42 -11.32 7.60
CA ALA A 84 -3.99 -11.56 7.83
C ALA A 84 -3.52 -10.91 9.13
N TRP A 85 -3.76 -11.57 10.25
CA TRP A 85 -3.36 -11.07 11.56
C TRP A 85 -1.84 -10.98 11.72
N SER A 86 -1.05 -11.85 11.05
CA SER A 86 0.40 -11.70 11.08
C SER A 86 0.88 -10.43 10.41
N LEU A 87 0.16 -9.99 9.37
CA LEU A 87 0.44 -8.72 8.69
C LEU A 87 0.09 -7.54 9.61
N HIS A 88 -1.05 -7.60 10.29
CA HIS A 88 -1.43 -6.64 11.33
C HIS A 88 -0.32 -6.48 12.37
N ASP A 89 0.15 -7.60 12.93
CA ASP A 89 1.18 -7.57 13.96
C ASP A 89 2.51 -7.01 13.44
N ALA A 90 2.90 -7.37 12.21
CA ALA A 90 4.11 -6.83 11.61
C ALA A 90 4.02 -5.31 11.45
N LEU A 91 2.92 -4.80 10.92
CA LEU A 91 2.70 -3.34 10.76
C LEU A 91 2.71 -2.62 12.10
N ALA A 92 2.21 -3.24 13.16
CA ALA A 92 2.24 -2.67 14.51
C ALA A 92 3.66 -2.46 15.04
N THR A 93 4.66 -3.15 14.48
CA THR A 93 6.08 -2.97 14.88
C THR A 93 6.77 -1.81 14.16
N PHE A 94 6.13 -1.22 13.16
CA PHE A 94 6.71 -0.14 12.38
C PHE A 94 6.39 1.21 13.03
N ASP A 95 7.41 2.04 13.23
CA ASP A 95 7.25 3.30 13.97
C ASP A 95 6.73 4.47 13.12
N GLY A 96 6.86 4.41 11.82
CA GLY A 96 6.45 5.48 10.92
C GLY A 96 4.98 5.41 10.49
N PRO A 97 4.53 6.37 9.68
CA PRO A 97 3.19 6.32 9.10
C PRO A 97 2.97 5.10 8.21
N VAL A 98 1.77 4.54 8.28
CA VAL A 98 1.30 3.45 7.43
C VAL A 98 0.00 3.91 6.75
N VAL A 99 -0.01 3.87 5.43
CA VAL A 99 -1.21 4.18 4.64
C VAL A 99 -1.71 2.89 4.00
N GLU A 100 -2.93 2.50 4.34
CA GLU A 100 -3.61 1.37 3.68
C GLU A 100 -4.28 1.86 2.40
N LEU A 101 -4.09 1.13 1.31
CA LEU A 101 -4.59 1.49 -0.02
C LEU A 101 -5.38 0.34 -0.63
N HIS A 102 -6.55 0.66 -1.17
CA HIS A 102 -7.35 -0.25 -1.99
C HIS A 102 -7.84 0.48 -3.23
N LEU A 103 -7.81 -0.18 -4.40
CA LEU A 103 -8.29 0.41 -5.64
C LEU A 103 -9.82 0.45 -5.66
N SER A 104 -10.47 -0.65 -5.25
CA SER A 104 -11.93 -0.71 -5.15
C SER A 104 -12.40 -0.11 -3.83
N ASN A 105 -13.72 0.08 -3.71
CA ASN A 105 -14.36 0.38 -2.43
C ASN A 105 -14.85 -0.93 -1.80
N PRO A 106 -14.14 -1.49 -0.80
CA PRO A 106 -14.52 -2.78 -0.21
C PRO A 106 -15.92 -2.76 0.40
N ASN A 107 -16.37 -1.62 0.89
CA ASN A 107 -17.70 -1.48 1.51
C ASN A 107 -18.85 -1.56 0.51
N ALA A 108 -18.56 -1.43 -0.78
CA ALA A 108 -19.56 -1.58 -1.86
C ALA A 108 -19.56 -2.99 -2.46
N ARG A 109 -18.83 -3.92 -1.87
CA ARG A 109 -18.65 -5.28 -2.36
C ARG A 109 -19.20 -6.31 -1.36
N GLU A 110 -18.77 -7.58 -1.50
CA GLU A 110 -19.25 -8.67 -0.64
C GLU A 110 -19.00 -8.36 0.85
N ALA A 111 -19.89 -8.82 1.71
CA ALA A 111 -19.86 -8.51 3.14
C ALA A 111 -18.52 -8.87 3.81
N TRP A 112 -17.85 -9.96 3.39
CA TRP A 112 -16.58 -10.37 3.97
C TRP A 112 -15.44 -9.38 3.67
N ARG A 113 -15.63 -8.46 2.72
CA ARG A 113 -14.66 -7.40 2.39
C ARG A 113 -14.82 -6.15 3.26
N HIS A 114 -15.83 -6.09 4.12
CA HIS A 114 -16.13 -4.89 4.91
C HIS A 114 -15.22 -4.73 6.14
N THR A 115 -14.46 -5.75 6.50
CA THR A 115 -13.56 -5.72 7.65
C THR A 115 -12.10 -5.69 7.20
N SER A 116 -11.29 -4.84 7.81
CA SER A 116 -9.84 -4.82 7.63
C SER A 116 -9.15 -5.01 8.96
N VAL A 117 -8.22 -5.98 9.03
CA VAL A 117 -7.33 -6.15 10.18
C VAL A 117 -6.12 -5.22 10.08
N VAL A 118 -5.89 -4.60 8.92
CA VAL A 118 -4.81 -3.64 8.68
C VAL A 118 -5.21 -2.24 9.15
N SER A 119 -6.46 -1.85 8.94
CA SER A 119 -6.93 -0.50 9.27
C SER A 119 -6.64 -0.07 10.71
N PRO A 120 -6.78 -0.93 11.73
CA PRO A 120 -6.49 -0.52 13.12
C PRO A 120 -5.04 -0.13 13.38
N VAL A 121 -4.09 -0.60 12.55
CA VAL A 121 -2.66 -0.29 12.68
C VAL A 121 -2.17 0.66 11.59
N ALA A 122 -3.06 1.10 10.70
CA ALA A 122 -2.75 2.11 9.70
C ALA A 122 -2.98 3.51 10.25
N THR A 123 -2.21 4.48 9.74
CA THR A 123 -2.43 5.90 10.05
C THR A 123 -3.70 6.39 9.37
N GLY A 124 -3.96 5.91 8.15
CA GLY A 124 -5.15 6.24 7.39
C GLY A 124 -5.36 5.25 6.24
N THR A 125 -6.54 5.32 5.64
CA THR A 125 -6.94 4.42 4.56
C THR A 125 -7.46 5.22 3.37
N ILE A 126 -7.03 4.82 2.16
CA ILE A 126 -7.51 5.35 0.88
C ILE A 126 -8.13 4.18 0.12
N ALA A 127 -9.36 4.31 -0.31
CA ALA A 127 -10.07 3.25 -1.01
C ALA A 127 -11.09 3.81 -2.01
N GLY A 128 -11.28 3.12 -3.14
CA GLY A 128 -12.37 3.41 -4.05
C GLY A 128 -12.06 4.32 -5.22
N PHE A 129 -10.83 4.78 -5.38
CA PHE A 129 -10.46 5.74 -6.43
C PHE A 129 -9.62 5.10 -7.56
N GLY A 130 -9.68 3.77 -7.68
CA GLY A 130 -8.92 3.05 -8.68
C GLY A 130 -7.43 3.28 -8.53
N GLY A 131 -6.70 3.25 -9.65
CA GLY A 131 -5.25 3.45 -9.65
C GLY A 131 -4.81 4.84 -9.20
N PHE A 132 -5.67 5.84 -9.28
CA PHE A 132 -5.39 7.18 -8.77
C PHE A 132 -5.06 7.16 -7.27
N GLY A 133 -5.55 6.14 -6.55
CA GLY A 133 -5.24 5.94 -5.14
C GLY A 133 -3.75 5.83 -4.84
N TYR A 134 -2.93 5.32 -5.77
CA TYR A 134 -1.47 5.27 -5.58
C TYR A 134 -0.87 6.66 -5.45
N ARG A 135 -1.32 7.59 -6.28
CA ARG A 135 -0.89 8.99 -6.18
C ARG A 135 -1.38 9.61 -4.87
N LEU A 136 -2.64 9.39 -4.52
CA LEU A 136 -3.21 9.92 -3.28
C LEU A 136 -2.47 9.39 -2.04
N ALA A 137 -2.08 8.12 -2.05
CA ALA A 137 -1.34 7.51 -0.95
C ALA A 137 0.04 8.16 -0.79
N VAL A 138 0.76 8.41 -1.89
CA VAL A 138 2.04 9.11 -1.84
C VAL A 138 1.86 10.54 -1.33
N GLU A 139 0.85 11.25 -1.79
CA GLU A 139 0.56 12.61 -1.32
C GLU A 139 0.22 12.62 0.18
N ALA A 140 -0.51 11.61 0.65
CA ALA A 140 -0.78 11.46 2.08
C ALA A 140 0.52 11.24 2.88
N VAL A 141 1.43 10.40 2.38
CA VAL A 141 2.74 10.18 3.02
C VAL A 141 3.55 11.48 3.05
N ILE A 142 3.59 12.22 1.95
CA ILE A 142 4.28 13.51 1.87
C ILE A 142 3.75 14.45 2.97
N HIS A 143 2.43 14.52 3.11
CA HIS A 143 1.79 15.32 4.14
C HIS A 143 2.20 14.85 5.55
N LEU A 144 2.13 13.55 5.80
CA LEU A 144 2.43 12.97 7.13
C LEU A 144 3.90 13.12 7.52
N LEU A 145 4.81 13.17 6.56
CA LEU A 145 6.25 13.34 6.81
C LEU A 145 6.67 14.80 6.85
N SER A 146 5.79 15.72 6.50
CA SER A 146 6.09 17.16 6.52
C SER A 146 6.05 17.69 7.95
N PRO A 147 6.98 18.61 8.29
CA PRO A 147 6.99 19.23 9.62
C PRO A 147 5.76 20.10 9.91
#